data_9c15c0d12b26c4d288d56b9a7b1f68dc
#
_entry.id   9c15c0d12b26c4d288d56b9a7b1f68dc
#
_cell.length_a   1.000
_cell.length_b   1.000
_cell.length_c   1.000
_cell.angle_alpha   90.00
_cell.angle_beta   90.00
_cell.angle_gamma   90.00
#
_symmetry.space_group_name_H-M   'P 1'
#
loop_
_entity.id
_entity.type
_entity.pdbx_description
1 polymer ?
#
loop_
_entity_poly.entity_id
_entity_poly.type
_entity_poly.pdbx_seq_one_letter_code
_entity_poly.pdbx_strand_id
1 'polypeptide(L)'
;MILSTGIRVGTPVKTKFMSSFIVKANPEGLYILDISKTLARVDVAAKFIGRANIARVAVTSAREYGKTPVEKFCEVTGATPILGRFMPGTFTNPSLPNYMEPEIVVVTDPQADQQAVLESTRAGVPVIAIANSDNITSKVDLIIPANNRGRKALATVYWLLAREVLKK
;
A
#
# COMPACT_ATOMS: atom_id res chain seq x y z
N MET A 1 -14.24 3.59 -15.91
CA MET A 1 -14.61 2.97 -14.62
C MET A 1 -13.56 3.18 -13.55
N ILE A 2 -12.29 2.82 -13.76
CA ILE A 2 -11.20 3.02 -12.79
C ILE A 2 -11.05 4.49 -12.40
N LEU A 3 -11.10 5.41 -13.36
CA LEU A 3 -10.91 6.85 -13.11
C LEU A 3 -12.03 7.47 -12.28
N SER A 4 -13.23 6.90 -12.32
CA SER A 4 -14.39 7.41 -11.55
C SER A 4 -14.28 7.17 -10.06
N THR A 5 -13.34 6.33 -9.62
CA THR A 5 -13.13 6.04 -8.19
C THR A 5 -12.27 7.07 -7.48
N GLY A 6 -11.70 8.02 -8.21
CA GLY A 6 -10.80 9.04 -7.63
C GLY A 6 -9.41 8.52 -7.30
N ILE A 7 -9.00 7.41 -7.91
CA ILE A 7 -7.70 6.77 -7.65
C ILE A 7 -6.50 7.70 -7.90
N ARG A 8 -6.61 8.60 -8.87
CA ARG A 8 -5.54 9.53 -9.25
C ARG A 8 -5.60 10.88 -8.54
N VAL A 9 -6.61 11.13 -7.71
CA VAL A 9 -6.78 12.41 -7.03
C VAL A 9 -5.87 12.46 -5.81
N GLY A 10 -4.95 13.40 -5.78
CA GLY A 10 -4.06 13.63 -4.66
C GLY A 10 -4.59 14.66 -3.67
N THR A 11 -3.70 15.16 -2.84
CA THR A 11 -3.97 16.21 -1.85
C THR A 11 -3.46 17.55 -2.34
N PRO A 12 -3.79 18.68 -1.66
CA PRO A 12 -3.19 19.98 -1.97
C PRO A 12 -1.69 20.09 -1.67
N VAL A 13 -1.14 19.12 -0.97
CA VAL A 13 0.27 19.07 -0.58
C VAL A 13 1.00 18.04 -1.40
N LYS A 14 2.25 18.33 -1.79
CA LYS A 14 3.13 17.36 -2.43
C LYS A 14 4.45 17.25 -1.67
N THR A 15 5.04 16.07 -1.67
CA THR A 15 6.40 15.86 -1.17
C THR A 15 7.37 15.72 -2.33
N LYS A 16 8.65 15.93 -2.04
CA LYS A 16 9.71 15.71 -3.02
C LYS A 16 9.75 14.25 -3.49
N PHE A 17 9.44 13.31 -2.58
CA PHE A 17 9.42 11.89 -2.89
C PHE A 17 8.37 11.51 -3.94
N MET A 18 7.23 12.20 -3.95
CA MET A 18 6.11 11.89 -4.83
C MET A 18 6.03 12.77 -6.07
N SER A 19 6.91 13.76 -6.21
CA SER A 19 6.84 14.72 -7.32
C SER A 19 6.93 14.09 -8.70
N SER A 20 7.69 12.99 -8.84
CA SER A 20 7.83 12.28 -10.11
C SER A 20 6.54 11.54 -10.55
N PHE A 21 5.60 11.33 -9.65
CA PHE A 21 4.32 10.66 -9.93
C PHE A 21 3.17 11.64 -10.15
N ILE A 22 3.42 12.94 -10.02
CA ILE A 22 2.40 14.00 -10.16
C ILE A 22 2.45 14.54 -11.58
N VAL A 23 1.29 14.54 -12.26
CA VAL A 23 1.16 15.07 -13.63
C VAL A 23 0.91 16.58 -13.61
N LYS A 24 -0.09 17.01 -12.83
CA LYS A 24 -0.52 18.41 -12.76
C LYS A 24 -1.33 18.67 -11.49
N ALA A 25 -1.59 19.94 -11.22
CA ALA A 25 -2.59 20.36 -10.23
C ALA A 25 -3.89 20.70 -10.95
N ASN A 26 -5.03 20.32 -10.38
CA ASN A 26 -6.32 20.71 -10.94
C ASN A 26 -6.70 22.14 -10.47
N PRO A 27 -7.75 22.77 -11.06
CA PRO A 27 -8.17 24.12 -10.67
C PRO A 27 -8.57 24.24 -9.19
N GLU A 28 -8.92 23.14 -8.55
CA GLU A 28 -9.28 23.10 -7.12
C GLU A 28 -8.06 23.04 -6.19
N GLY A 29 -6.86 23.00 -6.76
CA GLY A 29 -5.61 22.96 -6.01
C GLY A 29 -5.14 21.57 -5.62
N LEU A 30 -5.83 20.51 -6.04
CA LEU A 30 -5.43 19.14 -5.77
C LEU A 30 -4.44 18.65 -6.85
N TYR A 31 -3.44 17.90 -6.42
CA TYR A 31 -2.49 17.28 -7.35
C TYR A 31 -3.09 16.04 -7.98
N ILE A 32 -2.81 15.80 -9.25
CA ILE A 32 -3.29 14.64 -10.00
C ILE A 32 -2.10 13.69 -10.21
N LEU A 33 -2.27 12.45 -9.78
CA LEU A 33 -1.28 11.39 -9.93
C LEU A 33 -1.34 10.78 -11.34
N ASP A 34 -0.22 10.27 -11.81
CA ASP A 34 -0.11 9.63 -13.13
C ASP A 34 -0.66 8.20 -13.04
N ILE A 35 -1.82 7.96 -13.64
CA ILE A 35 -2.48 6.65 -13.64
C ILE A 35 -1.65 5.59 -14.39
N SER A 36 -0.91 5.99 -15.41
CA SER A 36 -0.05 5.06 -16.15
C SER A 36 1.05 4.50 -15.24
N LYS A 37 1.65 5.34 -14.42
CA LYS A 37 2.64 4.91 -13.42
C LYS A 37 2.01 4.07 -12.32
N THR A 38 0.79 4.38 -11.91
CA THR A 38 0.04 3.58 -10.94
C THR A 38 -0.13 2.16 -11.45
N LEU A 39 -0.61 1.99 -12.68
CA LEU A 39 -0.83 0.68 -13.28
C LEU A 39 0.48 -0.08 -13.49
N ALA A 40 1.53 0.59 -13.92
CA ALA A 40 2.85 -0.02 -14.09
C ALA A 40 3.40 -0.51 -12.74
N ARG A 41 3.26 0.27 -11.68
CA ARG A 41 3.72 -0.10 -10.34
C ARG A 41 2.89 -1.22 -9.73
N VAL A 42 1.59 -1.26 -10.00
CA VAL A 42 0.72 -2.39 -9.58
C VAL A 42 1.22 -3.68 -10.23
N ASP A 43 1.55 -3.67 -11.52
CA ASP A 43 2.09 -4.85 -12.19
C ASP A 43 3.42 -5.31 -11.60
N VAL A 44 4.34 -4.38 -11.33
CA VAL A 44 5.62 -4.68 -10.68
C VAL A 44 5.41 -5.26 -9.27
N ALA A 45 4.51 -4.66 -8.49
CA ALA A 45 4.18 -5.13 -7.15
C ALA A 45 3.60 -6.55 -7.18
N ALA A 46 2.71 -6.83 -8.14
CA ALA A 46 2.12 -8.15 -8.30
C ALA A 46 3.16 -9.21 -8.67
N LYS A 47 4.10 -8.89 -9.52
CA LYS A 47 5.22 -9.78 -9.87
C LYS A 47 6.09 -10.07 -8.65
N PHE A 48 6.36 -9.05 -7.86
CA PHE A 48 7.16 -9.19 -6.65
C PHE A 48 6.47 -10.07 -5.61
N ILE A 49 5.18 -9.83 -5.35
CA ILE A 49 4.37 -10.62 -4.44
C ILE A 49 4.25 -12.07 -4.92
N GLY A 50 4.11 -12.28 -6.23
CA GLY A 50 3.99 -13.61 -6.81
C GLY A 50 5.24 -14.48 -6.64
N ARG A 51 6.39 -13.90 -6.37
CA ARG A 51 7.64 -14.63 -6.10
C ARG A 51 7.81 -15.02 -4.63
N ALA A 52 7.01 -14.44 -3.75
CA ALA A 52 7.07 -14.72 -2.32
C ALA A 52 6.08 -15.82 -1.94
N ASN A 53 6.26 -16.39 -0.76
CA ASN A 53 5.23 -17.23 -0.14
C ASN A 53 4.07 -16.34 0.28
N ILE A 54 2.92 -16.47 -0.38
CA ILE A 54 1.78 -15.57 -0.18
C ILE A 54 1.29 -15.57 1.28
N ALA A 55 1.39 -16.67 2.00
CA ALA A 55 1.04 -16.73 3.41
C ALA A 55 1.95 -15.83 4.28
N ARG A 56 3.13 -15.50 3.80
CA ARG A 56 4.10 -14.63 4.46
C ARG A 56 4.10 -13.19 3.90
N VAL A 57 3.13 -12.84 3.09
CA VAL A 57 2.89 -11.46 2.66
C VAL A 57 1.92 -10.82 3.66
N ALA A 58 2.39 -9.86 4.43
CA ALA A 58 1.57 -9.11 5.38
C ALA A 58 1.01 -7.86 4.71
N VAL A 59 -0.30 -7.63 4.85
CA VAL A 59 -0.97 -6.44 4.31
C VAL A 59 -1.57 -5.68 5.47
N THR A 60 -1.13 -4.44 5.69
CA THR A 60 -1.53 -3.64 6.85
C THR A 60 -2.42 -2.48 6.47
N SER A 61 -3.39 -2.15 7.34
CA SER A 61 -4.18 -0.94 7.24
C SER A 61 -4.61 -0.47 8.62
N ALA A 62 -4.11 0.69 9.04
CA ALA A 62 -4.61 1.39 10.22
C ALA A 62 -5.82 2.26 9.89
N ARG A 63 -6.00 2.61 8.61
CA ARG A 63 -7.13 3.41 8.17
C ARG A 63 -8.40 2.58 8.08
N GLU A 64 -9.50 3.16 8.55
CA GLU A 64 -10.82 2.51 8.54
C GLU A 64 -11.26 2.12 7.11
N TYR A 65 -11.05 3.01 6.15
CA TYR A 65 -11.45 2.76 4.76
C TYR A 65 -10.60 1.72 4.04
N GLY A 66 -9.44 1.39 4.60
CA GLY A 66 -8.58 0.35 4.05
C GLY A 66 -8.87 -1.05 4.57
N LYS A 67 -9.64 -1.20 5.65
CA LYS A 67 -9.88 -2.50 6.28
C LYS A 67 -10.59 -3.48 5.37
N THR A 68 -11.71 -3.10 4.80
CA THR A 68 -12.48 -3.98 3.91
C THR A 68 -11.71 -4.35 2.64
N PRO A 69 -11.06 -3.40 1.93
CA PRO A 69 -10.22 -3.77 0.78
C PRO A 69 -9.09 -4.73 1.13
N VAL A 70 -8.40 -4.50 2.25
CA VAL A 70 -7.30 -5.38 2.71
C VAL A 70 -7.83 -6.77 3.04
N GLU A 71 -8.92 -6.86 3.77
CA GLU A 71 -9.55 -8.13 4.13
C GLU A 71 -9.91 -8.94 2.89
N LYS A 72 -10.56 -8.31 1.91
CA LYS A 72 -10.94 -8.97 0.65
C LYS A 72 -9.73 -9.37 -0.19
N PHE A 73 -8.73 -8.51 -0.25
CA PHE A 73 -7.47 -8.85 -0.94
C PHE A 73 -6.84 -10.10 -0.34
N CYS A 74 -6.74 -10.17 0.98
CA CYS A 74 -6.14 -11.30 1.68
C CYS A 74 -6.98 -12.58 1.55
N GLU A 75 -8.30 -12.46 1.58
CA GLU A 75 -9.22 -13.58 1.37
C GLU A 75 -9.03 -14.21 -0.01
N VAL A 76 -8.87 -13.38 -1.05
CA VAL A 76 -8.74 -13.84 -2.42
C VAL A 76 -7.34 -14.37 -2.73
N THR A 77 -6.29 -13.74 -2.19
CA THR A 77 -4.90 -14.09 -2.52
C THR A 77 -4.26 -15.06 -1.53
N GLY A 78 -4.75 -15.14 -0.32
CA GLY A 78 -4.15 -15.93 0.76
C GLY A 78 -3.13 -15.19 1.61
N ALA A 79 -2.95 -13.89 1.40
CA ALA A 79 -2.07 -13.05 2.21
C ALA A 79 -2.61 -12.88 3.64
N THR A 80 -1.76 -12.44 4.56
CA THR A 80 -2.12 -12.25 5.97
C THR A 80 -2.51 -10.81 6.24
N PRO A 81 -3.74 -10.51 6.65
CA PRO A 81 -4.16 -9.15 6.97
C PRO A 81 -3.74 -8.75 8.39
N ILE A 82 -3.33 -7.48 8.54
CA ILE A 82 -3.12 -6.84 9.85
C ILE A 82 -3.95 -5.57 9.84
N LEU A 83 -5.11 -5.62 10.47
CA LEU A 83 -6.10 -4.54 10.43
C LEU A 83 -6.12 -3.75 11.74
N GLY A 84 -6.36 -2.44 11.62
CA GLY A 84 -6.39 -1.54 12.75
C GLY A 84 -5.00 -1.17 13.23
N ARG A 85 -4.89 -0.88 14.54
CA ARG A 85 -3.62 -0.47 15.13
C ARG A 85 -2.58 -1.59 15.02
N PHE A 86 -1.45 -1.26 14.43
CA PHE A 86 -0.31 -2.17 14.39
C PHE A 86 0.32 -2.30 15.77
N MET A 87 0.35 -3.51 16.30
CA MET A 87 0.96 -3.77 17.61
C MET A 87 2.48 -3.72 17.50
N PRO A 88 3.17 -2.84 18.22
CA PRO A 88 4.63 -2.83 18.22
C PRO A 88 5.19 -4.21 18.61
N GLY A 89 6.18 -4.66 17.85
CA GLY A 89 6.79 -5.96 18.05
C GLY A 89 6.23 -7.10 17.20
N THR A 90 5.18 -6.88 16.42
CA THR A 90 4.57 -7.93 15.58
C THR A 90 5.58 -8.57 14.63
N PHE A 91 6.54 -7.81 14.10
CA PHE A 91 7.58 -8.32 13.20
C PHE A 91 8.94 -8.50 13.89
N THR A 92 9.10 -8.06 15.13
CA THR A 92 10.41 -8.00 15.79
C THR A 92 10.48 -8.75 17.12
N ASN A 93 9.34 -9.02 17.78
CA ASN A 93 9.32 -9.66 19.10
C ASN A 93 8.72 -11.07 19.03
N PRO A 94 9.55 -12.14 19.07
CA PRO A 94 9.07 -13.52 19.00
C PRO A 94 8.15 -13.94 20.17
N SER A 95 8.14 -13.19 21.26
CA SER A 95 7.33 -13.51 22.44
C SER A 95 5.86 -13.13 22.28
N LEU A 96 5.50 -12.33 21.26
CA LEU A 96 4.11 -11.92 21.04
C LEU A 96 3.29 -13.05 20.42
N PRO A 97 2.01 -13.21 20.84
CA PRO A 97 1.13 -14.23 20.26
C PRO A 97 0.87 -14.07 18.77
N ASN A 98 0.89 -12.84 18.29
CA ASN A 98 0.65 -12.49 16.88
C ASN A 98 1.93 -12.23 16.10
N TYR A 99 3.08 -12.66 16.63
CA TYR A 99 4.37 -12.52 15.93
C TYR A 99 4.35 -13.24 14.59
N MET A 100 4.89 -12.58 13.55
CA MET A 100 5.11 -13.20 12.25
C MET A 100 6.39 -12.69 11.61
N GLU A 101 6.97 -13.50 10.74
CA GLU A 101 8.14 -13.15 9.95
C GLU A 101 7.73 -13.00 8.47
N PRO A 102 7.29 -11.81 8.04
CA PRO A 102 6.85 -11.64 6.66
C PRO A 102 8.02 -11.62 5.68
N GLU A 103 7.76 -12.03 4.45
CA GLU A 103 8.71 -11.86 3.34
C GLU A 103 8.52 -10.53 2.64
N ILE A 104 7.30 -10.02 2.59
CA ILE A 104 6.92 -8.73 2.01
C ILE A 104 5.85 -8.11 2.90
N VAL A 105 5.92 -6.79 3.09
CA VAL A 105 4.89 -6.02 3.79
C VAL A 105 4.28 -5.01 2.82
N VAL A 106 2.96 -5.03 2.71
CA VAL A 106 2.19 -4.07 1.92
C VAL A 106 1.48 -3.12 2.89
N VAL A 107 1.73 -1.83 2.79
CA VAL A 107 1.10 -0.83 3.66
C VAL A 107 0.12 0.02 2.86
N THR A 108 -1.04 0.29 3.44
CA THR A 108 -2.09 1.11 2.81
C THR A 108 -1.72 2.59 2.80
N ASP A 109 -1.10 3.07 3.88
CA ASP A 109 -0.65 4.46 4.00
C ASP A 109 0.63 4.47 4.82
N PRO A 110 1.78 4.89 4.24
CA PRO A 110 3.06 4.89 4.97
C PRO A 110 3.05 5.73 6.23
N GLN A 111 2.20 6.77 6.28
CA GLN A 111 2.11 7.66 7.43
C GLN A 111 1.26 7.05 8.55
N ALA A 112 0.09 6.51 8.21
CA ALA A 112 -0.80 5.88 9.19
C ALA A 112 -0.21 4.55 9.69
N ASP A 113 0.49 3.82 8.82
CA ASP A 113 1.12 2.53 9.13
C ASP A 113 2.62 2.67 9.41
N GLN A 114 3.05 3.79 9.95
CA GLN A 114 4.46 4.12 10.17
C GLN A 114 5.19 3.06 11.00
N GLN A 115 4.54 2.52 12.03
CA GLN A 115 5.15 1.50 12.89
C GLN A 115 5.46 0.22 12.10
N ALA A 116 4.55 -0.20 11.22
CA ALA A 116 4.77 -1.36 10.35
C ALA A 116 5.96 -1.14 9.42
N VAL A 117 6.08 0.05 8.85
CA VAL A 117 7.21 0.41 7.98
C VAL A 117 8.54 0.38 8.75
N LEU A 118 8.56 0.95 9.96
CA LEU A 118 9.77 0.96 10.80
C LEU A 118 10.23 -0.46 11.17
N GLU A 119 9.31 -1.31 11.60
CA GLU A 119 9.64 -2.68 11.98
C GLU A 119 10.06 -3.51 10.78
N SER A 120 9.42 -3.33 9.64
CA SER A 120 9.81 -4.00 8.39
C SER A 120 11.23 -3.62 7.99
N THR A 121 11.58 -2.35 8.08
CA THR A 121 12.93 -1.87 7.79
C THR A 121 13.97 -2.48 8.74
N ARG A 122 13.65 -2.53 10.04
CA ARG A 122 14.54 -3.14 11.05
C ARG A 122 14.72 -4.63 10.85
N ALA A 123 13.68 -5.33 10.40
CA ALA A 123 13.74 -6.75 10.12
C ALA A 123 14.33 -7.08 8.74
N GLY A 124 14.65 -6.08 7.92
CA GLY A 124 15.16 -6.27 6.56
C GLY A 124 14.13 -6.75 5.56
N VAL A 125 12.84 -6.47 5.79
CA VAL A 125 11.73 -6.92 4.95
C VAL A 125 11.38 -5.81 3.96
N PRO A 126 11.23 -6.13 2.64
CA PRO A 126 10.80 -5.16 1.64
C PRO A 126 9.39 -4.62 1.92
N VAL A 127 9.20 -3.33 1.68
CA VAL A 127 7.93 -2.64 1.92
C VAL A 127 7.37 -2.12 0.59
N ILE A 128 6.13 -2.49 0.28
CA ILE A 128 5.33 -1.93 -0.81
C ILE A 128 4.29 -1.01 -0.17
N ALA A 129 4.19 0.22 -0.64
CA ALA A 129 3.25 1.19 -0.08
C ALA A 129 2.37 1.82 -1.14
N ILE A 130 1.10 2.00 -0.82
CA ILE A 130 0.20 2.86 -1.57
C ILE A 130 0.40 4.27 -1.03
N ALA A 131 0.94 5.17 -1.84
CA ALA A 131 1.31 6.51 -1.41
C ALA A 131 0.58 7.59 -2.19
N ASN A 132 0.05 8.57 -1.48
CA ASN A 132 -0.56 9.77 -2.06
C ASN A 132 0.50 10.87 -2.23
N SER A 133 0.12 12.00 -2.81
CA SER A 133 1.03 13.10 -3.14
C SER A 133 1.76 13.70 -1.93
N ASP A 134 1.19 13.59 -0.73
CA ASP A 134 1.75 14.15 0.52
C ASP A 134 2.53 13.15 1.37
N ASN A 135 2.69 11.91 0.93
CA ASN A 135 3.37 10.89 1.73
C ASN A 135 4.91 10.98 1.63
N ILE A 136 5.57 10.70 2.74
CA ILE A 136 7.02 10.54 2.82
C ILE A 136 7.32 9.04 2.68
N THR A 137 8.13 8.69 1.68
CA THR A 137 8.35 7.30 1.29
C THR A 137 9.81 6.87 1.44
N SER A 138 10.55 7.50 2.36
CA SER A 138 12.00 7.28 2.52
C SER A 138 12.38 5.84 2.86
N LYS A 139 11.50 5.08 3.51
CA LYS A 139 11.74 3.68 3.92
C LYS A 139 10.92 2.68 3.11
N VAL A 140 10.32 3.11 2.03
CA VAL A 140 9.48 2.27 1.15
C VAL A 140 10.32 1.82 -0.04
N ASP A 141 10.28 0.53 -0.34
CA ASP A 141 11.05 -0.05 -1.44
C ASP A 141 10.33 0.06 -2.78
N LEU A 142 9.00 -0.04 -2.78
CA LEU A 142 8.19 0.09 -3.99
C LEU A 142 6.95 0.94 -3.68
N ILE A 143 6.77 2.01 -4.45
CA ILE A 143 5.66 2.93 -4.32
C ILE A 143 4.61 2.62 -5.38
N ILE A 144 3.34 2.47 -4.96
CA ILE A 144 2.19 2.49 -5.85
C ILE A 144 1.54 3.85 -5.67
N PRO A 145 1.72 4.79 -6.61
CA PRO A 145 1.12 6.13 -6.47
C PRO A 145 -0.39 6.05 -6.68
N ALA A 146 -1.15 6.39 -5.65
CA ALA A 146 -2.61 6.36 -5.70
C ALA A 146 -3.20 7.14 -4.53
N ASN A 147 -4.48 7.50 -4.65
CA ASN A 147 -5.23 8.05 -3.53
C ASN A 147 -5.46 6.96 -2.47
N ASN A 148 -4.85 7.12 -1.31
CA ASN A 148 -4.98 6.18 -0.20
C ASN A 148 -5.92 6.66 0.91
N ARG A 149 -6.72 7.69 0.66
CA ARG A 149 -7.68 8.26 1.61
C ARG A 149 -9.13 8.00 1.24
N GLY A 150 -9.41 7.80 -0.05
CA GLY A 150 -10.75 7.55 -0.53
C GLY A 150 -11.15 6.08 -0.40
N ARG A 151 -12.38 5.83 0.04
CA ARG A 151 -12.91 4.47 0.17
C ARG A 151 -12.89 3.71 -1.16
N LYS A 152 -13.44 4.33 -2.21
CA LYS A 152 -13.50 3.72 -3.54
C LYS A 152 -12.13 3.59 -4.18
N ALA A 153 -11.25 4.56 -3.94
CA ALA A 153 -9.90 4.55 -4.48
C ALA A 153 -9.08 3.38 -3.92
N LEU A 154 -9.12 3.17 -2.60
CA LEU A 154 -8.44 2.04 -1.96
C LEU A 154 -8.99 0.69 -2.43
N ALA A 155 -10.31 0.58 -2.56
CA ALA A 155 -10.94 -0.64 -3.08
C ALA A 155 -10.44 -0.94 -4.50
N THR A 156 -10.33 0.08 -5.35
CA THR A 156 -9.85 -0.07 -6.73
C THR A 156 -8.38 -0.50 -6.78
N VAL A 157 -7.52 0.11 -5.95
CA VAL A 157 -6.09 -0.25 -5.91
C VAL A 157 -5.91 -1.71 -5.51
N TYR A 158 -6.56 -2.14 -4.45
CA TYR A 158 -6.46 -3.53 -3.99
C TYR A 158 -7.09 -4.52 -4.95
N TRP A 159 -8.17 -4.13 -5.62
CA TRP A 159 -8.77 -4.96 -6.67
C TRP A 159 -7.82 -5.16 -7.86
N LEU A 160 -7.18 -4.09 -8.32
CA LEU A 160 -6.19 -4.16 -9.39
C LEU A 160 -5.00 -5.03 -8.99
N LEU A 161 -4.51 -4.85 -7.78
CA LEU A 161 -3.38 -5.62 -7.27
C LEU A 161 -3.73 -7.11 -7.15
N ALA A 162 -4.91 -7.43 -6.60
CA ALA A 162 -5.38 -8.81 -6.49
C ALA A 162 -5.52 -9.48 -7.87
N ARG A 163 -6.08 -8.75 -8.83
CA ARG A 163 -6.24 -9.24 -10.20
C ARG A 163 -4.88 -9.61 -10.81
N GLU A 164 -3.89 -8.75 -10.68
CA GLU A 164 -2.56 -8.99 -11.22
C GLU A 164 -1.81 -10.10 -10.46
N VAL A 165 -1.95 -10.18 -9.15
CA VAL A 165 -1.36 -11.25 -8.32
C VAL A 165 -1.91 -12.62 -8.73
N LEU A 166 -3.22 -12.72 -8.96
CA LEU A 166 -3.86 -13.99 -9.34
C LEU A 166 -3.46 -14.47 -10.75
N LYS A 167 -2.95 -13.59 -11.60
CA LYS A 167 -2.42 -13.96 -12.91
C LYS A 167 -1.01 -14.57 -12.86
N LYS A 168 -0.31 -14.43 -11.75
CA LYS A 168 1.06 -14.93 -11.55
C LYS A 168 1.03 -16.23 -10.78
#